data_7741c4ef22ef0b4dd25481e4985ff924
#
_entry.id   7741c4ef22ef0b4dd25481e4985ff924
#
_cell.length_a   1.000
_cell.length_b   1.000
_cell.length_c   1.000
_cell.angle_alpha   90.00
_cell.angle_beta   90.00
_cell.angle_gamma   90.00
#
_symmetry.space_group_name_H-M   'P 1'
#
loop_
_entity.id
_entity.type
_entity.pdbx_description
1 polymer ?
#
loop_
_entity_poly.entity_id
_entity_poly.type
_entity_poly.pdbx_seq_one_letter_code
_entity_poly.pdbx_strand_id
1 'polypeptide(L)'
;MATTFKKITALLIIATTLTGCGSGQSAVTRNFKQVTDGVEAQTNEIRLRHVLIVKTAASEAVLVGTLVNWSDQSDALTGVSINYLPANFRAQSNQLLKNKPLIFVGESANADAAITGFDKPAGERIEVTFTFANASPVTVDALVVGDDGIYEKMQRFGNSPAVESTTP
;
A
#
# COMPACT_ATOMS: atom_id res chain seq x y z
N MET A 1 4.53 64.33 0.96
CA MET A 1 3.61 63.31 0.36
C MET A 1 4.30 62.30 -0.52
N ALA A 2 5.31 62.64 -1.37
CA ALA A 2 5.96 61.71 -2.26
C ALA A 2 6.73 60.55 -1.61
N THR A 3 7.33 60.77 -0.45
CA THR A 3 8.10 59.74 0.30
C THR A 3 7.25 58.67 0.93
N THR A 4 6.04 59.00 1.35
CA THR A 4 5.08 58.07 1.96
C THR A 4 4.50 57.14 0.87
N PHE A 5 4.22 57.65 -0.31
CA PHE A 5 3.75 56.87 -1.45
C PHE A 5 4.78 55.84 -1.93
N LYS A 6 6.07 56.21 -1.99
CA LYS A 6 7.16 55.26 -2.34
C LYS A 6 7.31 54.12 -1.32
N LYS A 7 7.13 54.36 -0.05
CA LYS A 7 7.18 53.35 1.01
C LYS A 7 6.00 52.36 0.93
N ILE A 8 4.79 52.87 0.65
CA ILE A 8 3.60 52.02 0.47
C ILE A 8 3.72 51.12 -0.76
N THR A 9 4.21 51.68 -1.85
CA THR A 9 4.40 50.90 -3.09
C THR A 9 5.45 49.78 -2.92
N ALA A 10 6.56 50.05 -2.21
CA ALA A 10 7.57 49.03 -1.92
C ALA A 10 7.03 47.93 -0.99
N LEU A 11 6.19 48.27 -0.02
CA LEU A 11 5.58 47.29 0.88
C LEU A 11 4.58 46.37 0.14
N LEU A 12 3.83 46.93 -0.84
CA LEU A 12 2.85 46.19 -1.64
C LEU A 12 3.56 45.18 -2.56
N ILE A 13 4.71 45.54 -3.16
CA ILE A 13 5.50 44.66 -4.04
C ILE A 13 6.10 43.50 -3.24
N ILE A 14 6.56 43.72 -1.99
CA ILE A 14 7.09 42.64 -1.13
C ILE A 14 5.97 41.66 -0.74
N ALA A 15 4.76 42.14 -0.48
CA ALA A 15 3.62 41.30 -0.11
C ALA A 15 3.19 40.34 -1.25
N THR A 16 3.35 40.72 -2.52
CA THR A 16 2.97 39.88 -3.67
C THR A 16 4.00 38.80 -4.01
N THR A 17 5.26 38.92 -3.57
CA THR A 17 6.29 37.91 -3.81
C THR A 17 6.28 36.76 -2.80
N LEU A 18 5.53 36.88 -1.69
CA LEU A 18 5.38 35.81 -0.68
C LEU A 18 4.22 34.85 -0.96
N THR A 19 3.50 34.97 -2.07
CA THR A 19 2.55 33.95 -2.50
C THR A 19 3.33 32.77 -3.06
N GLY A 20 4.03 32.08 -2.17
CA GLY A 20 4.91 30.97 -2.46
C GLY A 20 4.17 29.81 -3.09
N CYS A 21 4.78 29.27 -4.08
CA CYS A 21 4.41 28.06 -4.78
C CYS A 21 3.94 26.96 -3.81
N GLY A 22 2.71 26.53 -3.97
CA GLY A 22 2.33 25.20 -3.50
C GLY A 22 1.52 25.08 -2.23
N SER A 23 0.73 26.09 -1.86
CA SER A 23 -0.33 25.89 -0.84
C SER A 23 -1.68 25.66 -1.52
N GLY A 24 -2.37 24.59 -1.14
CA GLY A 24 -3.72 24.29 -1.59
C GLY A 24 -3.89 22.91 -2.24
N GLN A 25 -5.07 22.64 -2.75
CA GLN A 25 -5.42 21.36 -3.37
C GLN A 25 -4.61 21.05 -4.64
N SER A 26 -4.01 22.05 -5.28
CA SER A 26 -3.20 21.94 -6.49
C SER A 26 -1.69 21.86 -6.20
N ALA A 27 -1.27 21.74 -4.94
CA ALA A 27 0.15 21.59 -4.60
C ALA A 27 0.72 20.36 -5.31
N VAL A 28 1.81 20.55 -6.07
CA VAL A 28 2.51 19.48 -6.79
C VAL A 28 2.88 18.32 -5.85
N THR A 29 3.23 18.65 -4.60
CA THR A 29 3.53 17.67 -3.54
C THR A 29 2.35 16.76 -3.16
N ARG A 30 1.11 17.11 -3.47
CA ARG A 30 -0.06 16.23 -3.29
C ARG A 30 -0.19 15.16 -4.38
N ASN A 31 0.40 15.42 -5.54
CA ASN A 31 0.35 14.53 -6.69
C ASN A 31 1.61 13.66 -6.83
N PHE A 32 2.56 13.76 -5.90
CA PHE A 32 3.67 12.81 -5.86
C PHE A 32 3.11 11.43 -5.50
N LYS A 33 3.08 10.54 -6.50
CA LYS A 33 2.98 9.11 -6.23
C LYS A 33 4.20 8.71 -5.40
N GLN A 34 3.98 7.94 -4.34
CA GLN A 34 5.09 7.41 -3.55
C GLN A 34 6.11 6.74 -4.47
N VAL A 35 7.37 7.10 -4.30
CA VAL A 35 8.51 6.46 -4.97
C VAL A 35 8.85 5.19 -4.19
N THR A 36 7.91 4.26 -4.16
CA THR A 36 8.07 2.92 -3.59
C THR A 36 7.68 1.90 -4.64
N ASP A 37 8.25 0.71 -4.58
CA ASP A 37 7.92 -0.37 -5.53
C ASP A 37 6.45 -0.78 -5.47
N GLY A 38 5.82 -0.59 -4.31
CA GLY A 38 4.41 -0.90 -4.11
C GLY A 38 3.47 0.18 -4.64
N VAL A 39 2.30 -0.26 -5.12
CA VAL A 39 1.21 0.63 -5.56
C VAL A 39 0.20 0.88 -4.46
N GLU A 40 -0.50 2.00 -4.57
CA GLU A 40 -1.58 2.38 -3.68
C GLU A 40 -2.91 2.45 -4.44
N ALA A 41 -3.98 2.10 -3.76
CA ALA A 41 -5.33 2.25 -4.27
C ALA A 41 -6.32 2.52 -3.13
N GLN A 42 -7.54 2.86 -3.50
CA GLN A 42 -8.63 3.06 -2.55
C GLN A 42 -9.94 2.63 -3.18
N THR A 43 -10.79 1.98 -2.40
CA THR A 43 -12.19 1.75 -2.73
C THR A 43 -13.03 2.12 -1.51
N ASN A 44 -14.05 2.95 -1.68
CA ASN A 44 -14.76 3.57 -0.57
C ASN A 44 -13.74 4.18 0.44
N GLU A 45 -13.82 3.82 1.72
CA GLU A 45 -12.87 4.23 2.75
C GLU A 45 -11.79 3.18 3.06
N ILE A 46 -11.70 2.11 2.26
CA ILE A 46 -10.65 1.09 2.38
C ILE A 46 -9.46 1.52 1.54
N ARG A 47 -8.32 1.68 2.18
CA ARG A 47 -7.05 2.06 1.56
C ARG A 47 -6.10 0.89 1.49
N LEU A 48 -5.59 0.66 0.29
CA LEU A 48 -4.54 -0.29 -0.02
C LEU A 48 -3.20 0.46 -0.06
N ARG A 49 -2.22 -0.05 0.65
CA ARG A 49 -0.91 0.57 0.78
C ARG A 49 0.18 -0.42 0.44
N HIS A 50 1.18 0.05 -0.32
CA HIS A 50 2.39 -0.69 -0.65
C HIS A 50 2.11 -2.07 -1.24
N VAL A 51 1.15 -2.16 -2.18
CA VAL A 51 0.79 -3.43 -2.82
C VAL A 51 1.82 -3.78 -3.88
N LEU A 52 2.48 -4.92 -3.72
CA LEU A 52 3.39 -5.53 -4.68
C LEU A 52 3.37 -7.05 -4.54
N ILE A 53 4.03 -7.74 -5.46
CA ILE A 53 4.16 -9.19 -5.45
C ILE A 53 5.63 -9.56 -5.31
N VAL A 54 5.94 -10.42 -4.34
CA VAL A 54 7.25 -11.05 -4.22
C VAL A 54 7.21 -12.42 -4.90
N LYS A 55 8.07 -12.62 -5.89
CA LYS A 55 8.29 -13.93 -6.50
C LYS A 55 9.36 -14.65 -5.71
N THR A 56 9.00 -15.79 -5.13
CA THR A 56 9.94 -16.63 -4.38
C THR A 56 10.71 -17.59 -5.29
N ALA A 57 11.86 -18.09 -4.79
CA ALA A 57 12.63 -19.13 -5.47
C ALA A 57 11.82 -20.41 -5.71
N ALA A 58 10.78 -20.67 -4.91
CA ALA A 58 9.85 -21.79 -5.08
C ALA A 58 8.76 -21.53 -6.14
N SER A 59 8.87 -20.48 -6.95
CA SER A 59 7.87 -20.07 -7.94
C SER A 59 6.49 -19.79 -7.32
N GLU A 60 6.46 -19.21 -6.13
CA GLU A 60 5.24 -18.63 -5.55
C GLU A 60 5.21 -17.13 -5.86
N ALA A 61 4.01 -16.58 -6.06
CA ALA A 61 3.77 -15.16 -5.99
C ALA A 61 3.09 -14.84 -4.66
N VAL A 62 3.76 -14.07 -3.83
CA VAL A 62 3.31 -13.70 -2.48
C VAL A 62 2.91 -12.23 -2.47
N LEU A 63 1.70 -11.94 -2.00
CA LEU A 63 1.21 -10.58 -1.84
C LEU A 63 1.90 -9.90 -0.67
N VAL A 64 2.43 -8.71 -0.91
CA VAL A 64 2.85 -7.74 0.11
C VAL A 64 1.92 -6.56 0.06
N GLY A 65 1.51 -6.06 1.21
CA GLY A 65 0.65 -4.90 1.28
C GLY A 65 -0.08 -4.78 2.61
N THR A 66 -0.77 -3.67 2.76
CA THR A 66 -1.61 -3.39 3.93
C THR A 66 -2.93 -2.80 3.51
N LEU A 67 -4.02 -3.32 4.05
CA LEU A 67 -5.37 -2.78 3.88
C LEU A 67 -5.81 -2.12 5.19
N VAL A 68 -6.35 -0.90 5.10
CA VAL A 68 -6.86 -0.16 6.27
C VAL A 68 -8.23 0.39 5.94
N ASN A 69 -9.22 0.04 6.74
CA ASN A 69 -10.54 0.66 6.68
C ASN A 69 -10.59 1.91 7.57
N TRP A 70 -10.95 3.04 7.00
CA TRP A 70 -11.09 4.33 7.69
C TRP A 70 -12.54 4.66 8.03
N SER A 71 -13.49 3.86 7.53
CA SER A 71 -14.91 4.01 7.84
C SER A 71 -15.25 3.51 9.25
N ASP A 72 -16.30 4.06 9.82
CA ASP A 72 -16.96 3.48 11.00
C ASP A 72 -17.73 2.20 10.68
N GLN A 73 -18.04 1.97 9.39
CA GLN A 73 -18.68 0.75 8.93
C GLN A 73 -17.61 -0.32 8.69
N SER A 74 -17.79 -1.48 9.29
CA SER A 74 -16.93 -2.64 9.03
C SER A 74 -17.21 -3.23 7.64
N ASP A 75 -16.16 -3.79 7.04
CA ASP A 75 -16.23 -4.59 5.83
C ASP A 75 -15.45 -5.90 6.05
N ALA A 76 -15.33 -6.72 5.03
CA ALA A 76 -14.47 -7.91 5.07
C ALA A 76 -13.79 -8.11 3.71
N LEU A 77 -12.51 -8.50 3.74
CA LEU A 77 -11.84 -9.01 2.55
C LEU A 77 -12.31 -10.43 2.29
N THR A 78 -12.97 -10.67 1.17
CA THR A 78 -13.55 -11.98 0.81
C THR A 78 -12.66 -12.77 -0.13
N GLY A 79 -11.76 -12.12 -0.84
CA GLY A 79 -10.85 -12.80 -1.75
C GLY A 79 -9.76 -11.89 -2.31
N VAL A 80 -8.70 -12.53 -2.78
CA VAL A 80 -7.62 -11.91 -3.54
C VAL A 80 -7.37 -12.76 -4.78
N SER A 81 -7.21 -12.13 -5.93
CA SER A 81 -6.68 -12.80 -7.12
C SER A 81 -5.38 -12.14 -7.55
N ILE A 82 -4.42 -12.95 -7.99
CA ILE A 82 -3.09 -12.54 -8.45
C ILE A 82 -2.94 -13.06 -9.88
N ASN A 83 -2.70 -12.16 -10.83
CA ASN A 83 -2.59 -12.50 -12.26
C ASN A 83 -3.78 -13.36 -12.74
N TYR A 84 -5.00 -12.92 -12.41
CA TYR A 84 -6.30 -13.56 -12.73
C TYR A 84 -6.54 -14.92 -12.02
N LEU A 85 -5.61 -15.42 -11.21
CA LEU A 85 -5.76 -16.67 -10.47
C LEU A 85 -6.20 -16.38 -9.02
N PRO A 86 -7.15 -17.13 -8.47
CA PRO A 86 -7.53 -17.00 -7.08
C PRO A 86 -6.35 -17.35 -6.18
N ALA A 87 -5.98 -16.44 -5.28
CA ALA A 87 -4.92 -16.68 -4.31
C ALA A 87 -5.43 -17.56 -3.15
N ASN A 88 -4.53 -18.35 -2.60
CA ASN A 88 -4.74 -18.99 -1.31
C ASN A 88 -4.64 -17.91 -0.23
N PHE A 89 -5.80 -17.35 0.15
CA PHE A 89 -5.93 -16.29 1.13
C PHE A 89 -6.21 -16.86 2.52
N ARG A 90 -5.41 -16.45 3.50
CA ARG A 90 -5.56 -16.79 4.92
C ARG A 90 -5.38 -15.54 5.75
N ALA A 91 -6.13 -15.42 6.84
CA ALA A 91 -5.99 -14.31 7.77
C ALA A 91 -6.41 -14.75 9.18
N GLN A 92 -5.85 -14.08 10.20
CA GLN A 92 -6.32 -14.22 11.57
C GLN A 92 -7.78 -13.79 11.71
N SER A 93 -8.15 -12.73 10.97
CA SER A 93 -9.52 -12.26 10.74
C SER A 93 -9.56 -11.56 9.40
N ASN A 94 -10.56 -11.87 8.59
CA ASN A 94 -10.79 -11.16 7.34
C ASN A 94 -11.60 -9.85 7.51
N GLN A 95 -12.03 -9.54 8.73
CA GLN A 95 -12.79 -8.33 9.04
C GLN A 95 -11.92 -7.08 8.96
N LEU A 96 -12.38 -6.10 8.21
CA LEU A 96 -11.76 -4.79 8.07
C LEU A 96 -12.47 -3.80 9.01
N LEU A 97 -12.08 -3.81 10.27
CA LEU A 97 -12.57 -2.86 11.26
C LEU A 97 -11.83 -1.53 11.12
N LYS A 98 -12.46 -0.44 11.56
CA LYS A 98 -11.85 0.90 11.52
C LYS A 98 -10.48 0.92 12.17
N ASN A 99 -9.48 1.42 11.44
CA ASN A 99 -8.09 1.57 11.88
C ASN A 99 -7.42 0.27 12.37
N LYS A 100 -7.97 -0.91 12.05
CA LYS A 100 -7.30 -2.19 12.26
C LYS A 100 -6.78 -2.71 10.93
N PRO A 101 -5.45 -2.64 10.70
CA PRO A 101 -4.88 -3.03 9.41
C PRO A 101 -4.88 -4.54 9.22
N LEU A 102 -5.10 -4.96 7.98
CA LEU A 102 -4.79 -6.30 7.49
C LEU A 102 -3.42 -6.24 6.80
N ILE A 103 -2.43 -6.94 7.35
CA ILE A 103 -1.01 -6.85 6.96
C ILE A 103 -0.57 -8.20 6.42
N PHE A 104 -0.07 -8.24 5.18
CA PHE A 104 0.27 -9.48 4.48
C PHE A 104 1.70 -9.97 4.73
N VAL A 105 2.64 -9.08 5.04
CA VAL A 105 4.05 -9.44 5.25
C VAL A 105 4.66 -8.57 6.34
N GLY A 106 5.60 -9.12 7.10
CA GLY A 106 6.33 -8.47 8.17
C GLY A 106 6.06 -9.08 9.55
N GLU A 107 6.72 -8.57 10.57
CA GLU A 107 6.59 -9.06 11.96
C GLU A 107 5.15 -8.99 12.49
N SER A 108 4.38 -8.03 12.01
CA SER A 108 2.97 -7.85 12.38
C SER A 108 2.00 -8.46 11.38
N ALA A 109 2.48 -9.35 10.48
CA ALA A 109 1.62 -9.99 9.49
C ALA A 109 0.50 -10.78 10.17
N ASN A 110 -0.74 -10.51 9.76
CA ASN A 110 -1.95 -11.16 10.25
C ASN A 110 -2.79 -11.74 9.10
N ALA A 111 -2.27 -11.65 7.88
CA ALA A 111 -2.84 -12.24 6.68
C ALA A 111 -1.73 -12.73 5.74
N ASP A 112 -2.09 -13.64 4.85
CA ASP A 112 -1.25 -14.16 3.77
C ASP A 112 -2.11 -14.39 2.53
N ALA A 113 -1.56 -14.12 1.35
CA ALA A 113 -2.17 -14.46 0.08
C ALA A 113 -1.09 -14.80 -0.93
N ALA A 114 -1.17 -15.98 -1.53
CA ALA A 114 -0.19 -16.45 -2.49
C ALA A 114 -0.80 -17.36 -3.55
N ILE A 115 -0.14 -17.44 -4.70
CA ILE A 115 -0.36 -18.46 -5.72
C ILE A 115 0.93 -19.25 -5.96
N THR A 116 0.81 -20.50 -6.37
CA THR A 116 1.93 -21.36 -6.76
C THR A 116 2.03 -21.48 -8.28
N GLY A 117 3.19 -21.91 -8.79
CA GLY A 117 3.40 -22.05 -10.23
C GLY A 117 3.50 -20.73 -10.98
N PHE A 118 3.96 -19.70 -10.30
CA PHE A 118 4.08 -18.34 -10.86
C PHE A 118 5.38 -18.21 -11.68
N ASP A 119 5.23 -17.88 -12.96
CA ASP A 119 6.33 -17.87 -13.93
C ASP A 119 6.81 -16.48 -14.37
N LYS A 120 6.07 -15.41 -13.98
CA LYS A 120 6.42 -14.04 -14.37
C LYS A 120 7.74 -13.59 -13.74
N PRO A 121 8.63 -12.91 -14.50
CA PRO A 121 9.89 -12.41 -13.96
C PRO A 121 9.71 -11.19 -13.07
N ALA A 122 10.70 -10.94 -12.20
CA ALA A 122 10.81 -9.67 -11.49
C ALA A 122 10.95 -8.50 -12.48
N GLY A 123 10.35 -7.37 -12.15
CA GLY A 123 10.25 -6.19 -13.00
C GLY A 123 8.98 -6.12 -13.84
N GLU A 124 8.24 -7.21 -14.01
CA GLU A 124 6.92 -7.20 -14.64
C GLU A 124 5.86 -6.62 -13.72
N ARG A 125 4.77 -6.11 -14.31
CA ARG A 125 3.59 -5.69 -13.57
C ARG A 125 2.46 -6.66 -13.87
N ILE A 126 1.68 -6.97 -12.84
CA ILE A 126 0.55 -7.90 -12.94
C ILE A 126 -0.66 -7.35 -12.20
N GLU A 127 -1.83 -7.74 -12.62
CA GLU A 127 -3.07 -7.36 -11.95
C GLU A 127 -3.25 -8.14 -10.64
N VAL A 128 -3.55 -7.40 -9.58
CA VAL A 128 -3.98 -7.94 -8.29
C VAL A 128 -5.34 -7.35 -7.97
N THR A 129 -6.35 -8.21 -7.79
CA THR A 129 -7.72 -7.80 -7.47
C THR A 129 -8.07 -8.21 -6.05
N PHE A 130 -8.63 -7.26 -5.33
CA PHE A 130 -9.18 -7.44 -3.98
C PHE A 130 -10.70 -7.38 -4.04
N THR A 131 -11.37 -8.36 -3.44
CA THR A 131 -12.84 -8.45 -3.38
C THR A 131 -13.29 -8.31 -1.94
N PHE A 132 -14.29 -7.47 -1.72
CA PHE A 132 -14.82 -7.15 -0.39
C PHE A 132 -16.26 -7.62 -0.26
N ALA A 133 -16.77 -7.65 0.97
CA ALA A 133 -18.16 -8.02 1.23
C ALA A 133 -19.14 -6.92 0.81
N ASN A 134 -18.80 -5.66 1.03
CA ASN A 134 -19.68 -4.51 0.77
C ASN A 134 -19.07 -3.49 -0.19
N ALA A 135 -17.78 -3.20 -0.08
CA ALA A 135 -17.09 -2.26 -0.98
C ALA A 135 -16.93 -2.85 -2.38
N SER A 136 -16.83 -1.97 -3.38
CA SER A 136 -16.53 -2.38 -4.75
C SER A 136 -15.16 -3.05 -4.82
N PRO A 137 -15.00 -4.10 -5.64
CA PRO A 137 -13.68 -4.68 -5.90
C PRO A 137 -12.71 -3.62 -6.44
N VAL A 138 -11.43 -3.77 -6.12
CA VAL A 138 -10.38 -2.90 -6.63
C VAL A 138 -9.25 -3.72 -7.23
N THR A 139 -8.83 -3.35 -8.43
CA THR A 139 -7.69 -3.96 -9.14
C THR A 139 -6.54 -2.96 -9.19
N VAL A 140 -5.34 -3.42 -8.92
CA VAL A 140 -4.10 -2.66 -9.00
C VAL A 140 -3.12 -3.36 -9.93
N ASP A 141 -2.28 -2.57 -10.58
CA ASP A 141 -1.17 -3.04 -11.40
C ASP A 141 0.10 -3.10 -10.53
N ALA A 142 0.34 -4.26 -9.90
CA ALA A 142 1.37 -4.47 -8.90
C ALA A 142 2.69 -4.89 -9.54
N LEU A 143 3.82 -4.34 -9.06
CA LEU A 143 5.16 -4.74 -9.48
C LEU A 143 5.50 -6.11 -8.91
N VAL A 144 6.10 -6.96 -9.72
CA VAL A 144 6.74 -8.20 -9.28
C VAL A 144 8.20 -7.90 -8.92
N VAL A 145 8.60 -8.24 -7.71
CA VAL A 145 9.99 -8.14 -7.23
C VAL A 145 10.52 -9.53 -6.87
N GLY A 146 11.83 -9.69 -6.82
CA GLY A 146 12.47 -10.92 -6.32
C GLY A 146 12.39 -11.04 -4.80
N ASP A 147 12.69 -12.22 -4.29
CA ASP A 147 12.81 -12.52 -2.86
C ASP A 147 14.23 -12.25 -2.31
N ASP A 148 14.88 -11.20 -2.83
CA ASP A 148 16.19 -10.73 -2.42
C ASP A 148 16.13 -9.41 -1.63
N GLY A 149 17.26 -8.99 -1.10
CA GLY A 149 17.37 -7.74 -0.36
C GLY A 149 16.43 -7.69 0.87
N ILE A 150 15.52 -6.73 0.90
CA ILE A 150 14.58 -6.57 2.03
C ILE A 150 13.53 -7.68 2.12
N TYR A 151 13.33 -8.46 1.05
CA TYR A 151 12.36 -9.54 0.99
C TYR A 151 12.98 -10.92 1.23
N GLU A 152 14.31 -11.06 1.35
CA GLU A 152 15.02 -12.34 1.55
C GLU A 152 14.54 -13.13 2.79
N LYS A 153 14.19 -12.41 3.87
CA LYS A 153 13.71 -12.99 5.13
C LYS A 153 12.26 -12.60 5.42
N MET A 154 11.45 -12.61 4.39
CA MET A 154 10.06 -12.19 4.45
C MET A 154 9.26 -13.06 5.43
N GLN A 155 8.75 -12.45 6.50
CA GLN A 155 7.87 -13.12 7.46
C GLN A 155 6.45 -13.13 6.93
N ARG A 156 5.84 -14.32 6.85
CA ARG A 156 4.47 -14.53 6.37
C ARG A 156 3.58 -15.05 7.49
N PHE A 157 2.33 -14.65 7.48
CA PHE A 157 1.34 -15.17 8.43
C PHE A 157 1.16 -16.69 8.26
N GLY A 158 1.28 -17.43 9.37
CA GLY A 158 1.16 -18.90 9.39
C GLY A 158 2.41 -19.67 8.98
N ASN A 159 3.49 -18.98 8.58
CA ASN A 159 4.80 -19.59 8.26
C ASN A 159 5.90 -19.13 9.24
N SER A 160 5.52 -18.66 10.43
CA SER A 160 6.51 -18.37 11.45
C SER A 160 7.25 -19.68 11.78
N PRO A 161 8.60 -19.73 11.74
CA PRO A 161 9.33 -20.90 12.22
C PRO A 161 8.88 -21.14 13.66
N ALA A 162 8.55 -22.39 13.99
CA ALA A 162 8.26 -22.76 15.35
C ALA A 162 9.40 -22.27 16.24
N VAL A 163 9.09 -21.42 17.21
CA VAL A 163 10.06 -21.04 18.25
C VAL A 163 10.44 -22.33 18.94
N GLU A 164 11.63 -22.86 18.63
CA GLU A 164 12.21 -23.94 19.38
C GLU A 164 12.29 -23.46 20.82
N SER A 165 11.39 -23.96 21.65
CA SER A 165 11.42 -23.72 23.10
C SER A 165 12.66 -24.43 23.65
N THR A 166 13.78 -23.73 23.72
CA THR A 166 14.88 -24.14 24.55
C THR A 166 14.39 -24.09 26.00
N THR A 167 13.93 -25.23 26.49
CA THR A 167 13.71 -25.48 27.92
C THR A 167 15.09 -25.55 28.59
N PRO A 168 15.33 -24.81 29.67
CA PRO A 168 16.57 -24.84 30.43
C PRO A 168 16.82 -26.16 31.13
#